data_382f6866fc7c1b552f7d379027f07ae8
#
_entry.id   382f6866fc7c1b552f7d379027f07ae8
#
_cell.length_a   1.000
_cell.length_b   1.000
_cell.length_c   1.000
_cell.angle_alpha   90.00
_cell.angle_beta   90.00
_cell.angle_gamma   90.00
#
_symmetry.space_group_name_H-M   'P 1'
#
loop_
_entity.id
_entity.type
_entity.pdbx_description
1 polymer ?
#
loop_
_entity_poly.entity_id
_entity_poly.type
_entity_poly.pdbx_seq_one_letter_code
_entity_poly.pdbx_strand_id
1 'polypeptide(L)'
;MYRPLPDILTINKSPIEGLGLYAVKDIKANIFLGVTHIFDEKFENNYIRTPLGGFYNYSNNPNIQRMITNILPKLKCGDVAPNPDDKSEIKNIDGSRENLYPKLYARFMYMITIKDIKSGEELTANYNLYTYPKTGVGLQMI
;
A
#
# COMPACT_ATOMS: atom_id res chain seq x y z
N MET A 1 -15.36 -19.61 5.72
CA MET A 1 -15.92 -18.38 5.12
C MET A 1 -14.82 -17.61 4.41
N TYR A 2 -15.10 -17.19 3.21
CA TYR A 2 -14.16 -16.38 2.46
C TYR A 2 -14.03 -14.99 3.09
N ARG A 3 -12.82 -14.53 3.28
CA ARG A 3 -12.54 -13.20 3.81
C ARG A 3 -11.57 -12.49 2.88
N PRO A 4 -12.03 -11.49 2.14
CA PRO A 4 -11.16 -10.77 1.20
C PRO A 4 -10.18 -9.82 1.89
N LEU A 5 -10.39 -9.50 3.17
CA LEU A 5 -9.49 -8.67 3.97
C LEU A 5 -8.70 -9.52 4.95
N PRO A 6 -7.50 -9.07 5.33
CA PRO A 6 -6.78 -9.69 6.44
C PRO A 6 -7.60 -9.67 7.73
N ASP A 7 -7.33 -10.62 8.61
CA ASP A 7 -8.08 -10.75 9.87
C ASP A 7 -7.96 -9.54 10.78
N ILE A 8 -6.91 -8.76 10.62
CA ILE A 8 -6.67 -7.58 11.47
C ILE A 8 -7.41 -6.33 10.99
N LEU A 9 -8.11 -6.43 9.86
CA LEU A 9 -8.81 -5.30 9.27
C LEU A 9 -10.27 -5.62 9.02
N THR A 10 -11.09 -4.57 9.04
CA THR A 10 -12.50 -4.67 8.71
C THR A 10 -12.99 -3.39 8.03
N ILE A 11 -14.19 -3.44 7.48
CA ILE A 11 -14.83 -2.29 6.84
C ILE A 11 -16.00 -1.87 7.71
N ASN A 12 -16.16 -0.58 7.92
CA ASN A 12 -17.25 -0.03 8.70
C ASN A 12 -17.56 1.38 8.20
N LYS A 13 -18.64 1.97 8.67
CA LYS A 13 -18.98 3.35 8.35
C LYS A 13 -17.88 4.29 8.83
N SER A 14 -17.59 5.29 8.00
CA SER A 14 -16.54 6.26 8.29
C SER A 14 -17.15 7.62 8.56
N PRO A 15 -16.65 8.36 9.57
CA PRO A 15 -17.04 9.76 9.74
C PRO A 15 -16.47 10.66 8.65
N ILE A 16 -15.49 10.18 7.88
CA ILE A 16 -14.90 10.97 6.81
C ILE A 16 -15.78 10.90 5.58
N GLU A 17 -16.02 9.70 5.09
CA GLU A 17 -16.88 9.51 3.91
C GLU A 17 -17.24 8.03 3.80
N GLY A 18 -18.52 7.76 3.59
CA GLY A 18 -19.02 6.43 3.28
C GLY A 18 -18.51 5.34 4.20
N LEU A 19 -17.84 4.38 3.61
CA LEU A 19 -17.21 3.29 4.34
C LEU A 19 -15.72 3.55 4.51
N GLY A 20 -15.12 2.97 5.52
CA GLY A 20 -13.72 3.08 5.80
C GLY A 20 -13.11 1.75 6.21
N LEU A 21 -11.80 1.71 6.24
CA LEU A 21 -11.02 0.56 6.63
C LEU A 21 -10.57 0.75 8.08
N TYR A 22 -10.80 -0.25 8.92
CA TYR A 22 -10.56 -0.13 10.37
C TYR A 22 -9.70 -1.26 10.89
N ALA A 23 -8.89 -0.95 11.90
CA ALA A 23 -8.13 -1.96 12.62
C ALA A 23 -9.03 -2.70 13.60
N VAL A 24 -8.95 -4.03 13.58
CA VAL A 24 -9.67 -4.89 14.52
C VAL A 24 -8.89 -5.09 15.80
N LYS A 25 -7.58 -4.94 15.73
CA LYS A 25 -6.69 -5.03 16.89
C LYS A 25 -5.55 -4.02 16.72
N ASP A 26 -4.75 -3.86 17.75
CA ASP A 26 -3.61 -2.94 17.70
C ASP A 26 -2.62 -3.41 16.64
N ILE A 27 -2.11 -2.47 15.85
CA ILE A 27 -1.13 -2.73 14.81
C ILE A 27 0.03 -1.77 15.02
N LYS A 28 1.24 -2.30 15.05
CA LYS A 28 2.44 -1.46 15.20
C LYS A 28 2.72 -0.69 13.91
N ALA A 29 3.52 0.36 14.04
CA ALA A 29 4.05 1.06 12.87
C ALA A 29 4.97 0.14 12.07
N ASN A 30 5.12 0.46 10.79
CA ASN A 30 6.01 -0.25 9.87
C ASN A 30 5.63 -1.71 9.65
N ILE A 31 4.34 -1.97 9.57
CA ILE A 31 3.79 -3.30 9.30
C ILE A 31 3.22 -3.33 7.89
N PHE A 32 3.55 -4.40 7.16
CA PHE A 32 3.00 -4.67 5.84
C PHE A 32 1.56 -5.16 5.99
N LEU A 33 0.65 -4.54 5.26
CA LEU A 33 -0.76 -4.92 5.33
C LEU A 33 -1.23 -5.70 4.10
N GLY A 34 -0.65 -5.45 2.96
CA GLY A 34 -1.01 -6.18 1.75
C GLY A 34 -0.92 -5.34 0.50
N VAL A 35 -1.08 -5.99 -0.63
CA VAL A 35 -1.12 -5.33 -1.93
C VAL A 35 -2.47 -4.66 -2.10
N THR A 36 -2.44 -3.40 -2.51
CA THR A 36 -3.66 -2.61 -2.70
C THR A 36 -4.05 -2.47 -4.15
N HIS A 37 -3.06 -2.42 -5.04
CA HIS A 37 -3.30 -2.19 -6.47
C HIS A 37 -2.36 -3.06 -7.29
N ILE A 38 -2.88 -3.53 -8.42
CA ILE A 38 -2.12 -4.30 -9.40
C ILE A 38 -2.30 -3.62 -10.75
N PHE A 39 -1.18 -3.31 -11.41
CA PHE A 39 -1.25 -2.65 -12.71
C PHE A 39 -1.88 -3.57 -13.75
N ASP A 40 -2.86 -3.04 -14.47
CA ASP A 40 -3.45 -3.70 -15.62
C ASP A 40 -4.02 -2.62 -16.54
N GLU A 41 -3.43 -2.48 -17.72
CA GLU A 41 -3.80 -1.45 -18.67
C GLU A 41 -5.22 -1.57 -19.22
N LYS A 42 -5.87 -2.72 -18.99
CA LYS A 42 -7.26 -2.93 -19.43
C LYS A 42 -8.27 -2.28 -18.51
N PHE A 43 -7.84 -1.84 -17.33
CA PHE A 43 -8.75 -1.25 -16.37
C PHE A 43 -8.63 0.26 -16.36
N GLU A 44 -9.74 0.91 -16.01
CA GLU A 44 -9.76 2.35 -15.82
C GLU A 44 -8.70 2.75 -14.81
N ASN A 45 -7.98 3.83 -15.08
CA ASN A 45 -6.85 4.29 -14.29
C ASN A 45 -5.68 3.30 -14.23
N ASN A 46 -5.70 2.27 -15.06
CA ASN A 46 -4.62 1.31 -15.23
C ASN A 46 -4.34 0.42 -14.02
N TYR A 47 -5.26 0.33 -13.06
CA TYR A 47 -5.05 -0.50 -11.87
C TYR A 47 -6.29 -1.27 -11.49
N ILE A 48 -6.06 -2.52 -11.07
CA ILE A 48 -7.04 -3.31 -10.35
C ILE A 48 -6.85 -3.02 -8.86
N ARG A 49 -7.93 -2.67 -8.16
CA ARG A 49 -7.90 -2.51 -6.71
C ARG A 49 -8.25 -3.82 -6.04
N THR A 50 -7.41 -4.22 -5.08
CA THR A 50 -7.79 -5.30 -4.18
C THR A 50 -8.80 -4.79 -3.16
N PRO A 51 -9.48 -5.65 -2.40
CA PRO A 51 -10.36 -5.19 -1.34
C PRO A 51 -9.67 -4.24 -0.36
N LEU A 52 -8.38 -4.45 -0.10
CA LEU A 52 -7.61 -3.58 0.76
C LEU A 52 -7.43 -2.19 0.15
N GLY A 53 -7.39 -2.09 -1.16
CA GLY A 53 -7.16 -0.82 -1.86
C GLY A 53 -8.40 -0.01 -2.11
N GLY A 54 -9.58 -0.51 -1.78
CA GLY A 54 -10.83 0.12 -2.17
C GLY A 54 -11.52 0.96 -1.11
N PHE A 55 -11.10 0.90 0.15
CA PHE A 55 -11.91 1.43 1.23
C PHE A 55 -11.20 2.38 2.19
N TYR A 56 -9.89 2.60 2.08
CA TYR A 56 -9.25 3.56 2.96
C TYR A 56 -9.59 4.99 2.52
N ASN A 57 -9.75 5.87 3.48
CA ASN A 57 -10.09 7.27 3.23
C ASN A 57 -8.88 8.18 3.33
N TYR A 58 -9.08 9.42 2.90
CA TYR A 58 -8.04 10.45 2.92
C TYR A 58 -7.91 11.09 4.30
N SER A 59 -6.67 11.41 4.68
CA SER A 59 -6.40 12.26 5.84
C SER A 59 -5.11 13.03 5.62
N ASN A 60 -5.06 14.26 6.13
CA ASN A 60 -3.82 15.03 6.19
C ASN A 60 -2.87 14.53 7.25
N ASN A 61 -3.36 13.70 8.17
CA ASN A 61 -2.56 13.09 9.21
C ASN A 61 -2.71 11.57 9.12
N PRO A 62 -2.14 10.95 8.07
CA PRO A 62 -2.39 9.55 7.78
C PRO A 62 -1.67 8.61 8.74
N ASN A 63 -2.19 7.40 8.87
CA ASN A 63 -1.53 6.33 9.62
C ASN A 63 -1.09 5.17 8.74
N ILE A 64 -1.40 5.22 7.45
CA ILE A 64 -0.87 4.27 6.46
C ILE A 64 -0.27 5.03 5.30
N GLN A 65 0.56 4.33 4.55
CA GLN A 65 1.17 4.89 3.35
C GLN A 65 1.20 3.83 2.25
N ARG A 66 0.99 4.29 1.02
CA ARG A 66 1.10 3.43 -0.14
C ARG A 66 2.53 3.40 -0.62
N MET A 67 3.01 2.21 -0.91
CA MET A 67 4.34 1.99 -1.43
C MET A 67 4.20 1.45 -2.84
N ILE A 68 5.03 1.92 -3.75
CA ILE A 68 4.98 1.46 -5.14
C ILE A 68 6.22 0.66 -5.47
N THR A 69 6.02 -0.41 -6.25
CA THR A 69 7.11 -1.33 -6.58
C THR A 69 6.82 -2.04 -7.91
N ASN A 70 7.86 -2.51 -8.56
CA ASN A 70 7.75 -3.36 -9.73
C ASN A 70 7.87 -4.85 -9.40
N ILE A 71 8.11 -5.18 -8.15
CA ILE A 71 8.28 -6.56 -7.70
C ILE A 71 7.16 -6.88 -6.73
N LEU A 72 6.45 -7.98 -6.98
CA LEU A 72 5.38 -8.42 -6.09
C LEU A 72 5.97 -8.71 -4.70
N PRO A 73 5.48 -8.03 -3.67
CA PRO A 73 5.97 -8.30 -2.31
C PRO A 73 5.67 -9.73 -1.89
N LYS A 74 6.66 -10.39 -1.30
CA LYS A 74 6.52 -11.76 -0.79
C LYS A 74 6.29 -11.78 0.71
N LEU A 75 5.56 -10.80 1.20
CA LEU A 75 5.26 -10.64 2.61
C LEU A 75 3.82 -11.02 2.88
N LYS A 76 3.57 -11.39 4.12
CA LYS A 76 2.21 -11.64 4.61
C LYS A 76 1.76 -10.46 5.43
N CYS A 77 0.47 -10.24 5.49
CA CYS A 77 -0.09 -9.22 6.36
C CYS A 77 0.40 -9.45 7.80
N GLY A 78 0.92 -8.41 8.40
CA GLY A 78 1.48 -8.48 9.75
C GLY A 78 3.00 -8.56 9.80
N ASP A 79 3.64 -8.85 8.68
CA ASP A 79 5.10 -8.86 8.63
C ASP A 79 5.65 -7.43 8.74
N VAL A 80 6.87 -7.32 9.23
CA VAL A 80 7.55 -6.03 9.24
C VAL A 80 7.79 -5.61 7.78
N ALA A 81 7.44 -4.36 7.50
CA ALA A 81 7.56 -3.84 6.15
C ALA A 81 9.03 -3.71 5.73
N PRO A 82 9.32 -3.79 4.42
CA PRO A 82 10.68 -3.58 3.94
C PRO A 82 11.16 -2.18 4.30
N ASN A 83 12.43 -2.08 4.63
CA ASN A 83 13.04 -0.78 4.82
C ASN A 83 13.07 -0.07 3.45
N PRO A 84 12.53 1.15 3.35
CA PRO A 84 12.57 1.89 2.09
C PRO A 84 13.97 2.08 1.52
N ASP A 85 14.98 2.02 2.36
CA ASP A 85 16.37 2.13 1.92
C ASP A 85 16.99 0.79 1.55
N ASP A 86 16.27 -0.30 1.72
CA ASP A 86 16.78 -1.63 1.38
C ASP A 86 16.67 -1.84 -0.11
N LYS A 87 17.82 -1.83 -0.75
CA LYS A 87 17.91 -1.95 -2.20
C LYS A 87 17.57 -3.35 -2.71
N SER A 88 17.62 -4.34 -1.84
CA SER A 88 17.34 -5.71 -2.26
C SER A 88 15.88 -5.92 -2.61
N GLU A 89 14.99 -5.10 -2.06
CA GLU A 89 13.55 -5.24 -2.27
C GLU A 89 13.07 -4.73 -3.60
N ILE A 90 13.94 -4.06 -4.35
CA ILE A 90 13.47 -3.27 -5.46
C ILE A 90 14.31 -3.40 -6.69
N LYS A 91 14.97 -4.48 -6.85
CA LYS A 91 15.69 -4.74 -8.07
C LYS A 91 14.72 -5.12 -9.18
N ASN A 92 15.02 -4.65 -10.36
CA ASN A 92 14.37 -5.14 -11.55
C ASN A 92 14.71 -6.59 -11.81
N ILE A 93 13.99 -7.19 -12.71
CA ILE A 93 14.26 -8.56 -13.14
C ILE A 93 15.72 -8.71 -13.59
N ASP A 94 16.27 -7.69 -14.24
CA ASP A 94 17.65 -7.71 -14.70
C ASP A 94 18.64 -7.17 -13.67
N GLY A 95 18.18 -6.85 -12.48
CA GLY A 95 19.04 -6.31 -11.44
C GLY A 95 19.32 -4.82 -11.55
N SER A 96 18.80 -4.17 -12.56
CA SER A 96 19.03 -2.74 -12.78
C SER A 96 17.90 -1.92 -12.17
N ARG A 97 18.29 -0.87 -11.45
CA ARG A 97 17.33 0.07 -10.89
C ARG A 97 16.80 1.03 -11.95
N GLU A 98 17.58 1.26 -12.96
CA GLU A 98 17.25 2.24 -13.97
C GLU A 98 16.08 1.84 -14.81
N ASN A 99 15.86 0.55 -14.94
CA ASN A 99 14.75 0.04 -15.72
C ASN A 99 13.40 0.22 -15.05
N LEU A 100 13.37 0.64 -13.78
CA LEU A 100 12.11 0.93 -13.12
C LEU A 100 11.48 2.20 -13.66
N TYR A 101 12.30 3.16 -13.98
CA TYR A 101 11.83 4.52 -14.20
C TYR A 101 11.35 4.84 -15.59
N PRO A 102 11.80 4.17 -16.63
CA PRO A 102 11.17 4.37 -17.92
C PRO A 102 9.73 3.90 -17.96
N LYS A 103 9.34 3.10 -16.97
CA LYS A 103 7.95 2.64 -16.90
C LYS A 103 7.07 3.76 -16.39
N LEU A 104 5.97 3.96 -17.05
CA LEU A 104 5.02 5.00 -16.65
C LEU A 104 4.30 4.65 -15.35
N TYR A 105 4.20 3.34 -15.04
CA TYR A 105 3.44 2.88 -13.89
C TYR A 105 4.22 1.84 -13.13
N ALA A 106 4.14 1.89 -11.81
CA ALA A 106 4.57 0.77 -10.99
C ALA A 106 3.61 -0.39 -11.18
N ARG A 107 4.11 -1.61 -11.12
CA ARG A 107 3.28 -2.81 -11.30
C ARG A 107 2.39 -3.08 -10.12
N PHE A 108 2.82 -2.71 -8.93
CA PHE A 108 2.09 -3.00 -7.70
C PHE A 108 2.15 -1.82 -6.75
N MET A 109 1.09 -1.65 -5.99
CA MET A 109 1.10 -0.83 -4.79
C MET A 109 0.77 -1.70 -3.60
N TYR A 110 1.45 -1.46 -2.48
CA TYR A 110 1.13 -2.12 -1.23
C TYR A 110 1.03 -1.09 -0.11
N MET A 111 0.41 -1.50 0.98
CA MET A 111 0.11 -0.61 2.09
C MET A 111 0.92 -1.00 3.31
N ILE A 112 1.51 -0.01 3.97
CA ILE A 112 2.18 -0.20 5.25
C ILE A 112 1.60 0.76 6.27
N THR A 113 1.74 0.41 7.55
CA THR A 113 1.44 1.34 8.62
C THR A 113 2.65 2.25 8.84
N ILE A 114 2.39 3.52 9.13
CA ILE A 114 3.46 4.49 9.45
C ILE A 114 3.37 5.01 10.87
N LYS A 115 2.35 4.58 11.60
CA LYS A 115 2.14 4.88 13.02
C LYS A 115 1.57 3.67 13.68
N ASP A 116 1.70 3.60 15.00
CA ASP A 116 0.95 2.60 15.76
C ASP A 116 -0.54 2.91 15.62
N ILE A 117 -1.33 1.90 15.34
CA ILE A 117 -2.77 2.02 15.13
C ILE A 117 -3.44 1.17 16.22
N LYS A 118 -4.41 1.76 16.90
CA LYS A 118 -5.13 1.04 17.92
C LYS A 118 -6.39 0.38 17.36
N SER A 119 -6.78 -0.69 17.98
CA SER A 119 -8.04 -1.36 17.66
C SER A 119 -9.17 -0.33 17.60
N GLY A 120 -9.95 -0.37 16.53
CA GLY A 120 -11.06 0.55 16.32
C GLY A 120 -10.70 1.83 15.55
N GLU A 121 -9.42 2.09 15.33
CA GLU A 121 -9.02 3.26 14.56
C GLU A 121 -9.18 3.03 13.06
N GLU A 122 -9.57 4.08 12.37
CA GLU A 122 -9.67 4.04 10.90
C GLU A 122 -8.29 4.19 10.28
N LEU A 123 -8.02 3.41 9.23
CA LEU A 123 -6.81 3.53 8.44
C LEU A 123 -7.03 4.59 7.36
N THR A 124 -6.16 5.58 7.34
CA THR A 124 -6.26 6.70 6.39
C THR A 124 -4.92 6.96 5.74
N ALA A 125 -4.98 7.40 4.49
CA ALA A 125 -3.80 7.72 3.69
C ALA A 125 -3.91 9.12 3.15
N ASN A 126 -2.76 9.73 2.87
CA ASN A 126 -2.72 10.94 2.07
C ASN A 126 -2.52 10.53 0.62
N TYR A 127 -3.51 10.77 -0.22
CA TYR A 127 -3.49 10.31 -1.61
C TYR A 127 -2.39 10.93 -2.45
N ASN A 128 -1.83 12.03 -1.99
CA ASN A 128 -0.75 12.71 -2.70
C ASN A 128 0.64 12.19 -2.32
N LEU A 129 0.71 11.29 -1.33
CA LEU A 129 1.98 10.73 -0.88
C LEU A 129 2.15 9.32 -1.40
N TYR A 130 3.23 9.13 -2.11
CA TYR A 130 3.69 7.82 -2.55
C TYR A 130 5.14 7.70 -2.17
N THR A 131 5.55 6.54 -1.69
CA THR A 131 6.96 6.30 -1.39
C THR A 131 7.46 5.13 -2.20
N TYR A 132 8.60 5.35 -2.82
CA TYR A 132 9.29 4.29 -3.52
C TYR A 132 10.19 3.60 -2.51
N PRO A 133 10.22 2.27 -2.50
CA PRO A 133 11.16 1.57 -1.64
C PRO A 133 12.59 1.89 -1.98
N LYS A 134 12.85 2.47 -3.15
CA LYS A 134 14.11 2.95 -3.53
C LYS A 134 14.08 4.33 -3.75
N THR A 135 15.15 4.87 -3.46
CA THR A 135 15.24 6.25 -3.54
C THR A 135 15.11 6.82 -4.88
N GLY A 136 14.52 7.83 -4.89
CA GLY A 136 14.96 8.96 -5.47
C GLY A 136 14.58 9.26 -6.80
N VAL A 137 14.08 8.52 -7.49
CA VAL A 137 13.68 8.96 -8.81
C VAL A 137 12.19 9.01 -8.85
N GLY A 138 11.66 10.03 -9.37
CA GLY A 138 10.24 10.20 -9.45
C GLY A 138 9.63 9.21 -10.40
N LEU A 139 9.21 8.11 -9.89
CA LEU A 139 8.30 7.26 -10.61
C LEU A 139 6.94 7.89 -10.53
N GLN A 140 6.31 8.11 -11.65
CA GLN A 140 5.02 8.77 -11.63
C GLN A 140 3.91 7.76 -11.49
N MET A 141 3.00 8.07 -10.59
CA MET A 141 1.76 7.34 -10.44
C MET A 141 0.65 8.16 -11.05
N ILE A 142 -0.15 7.50 -11.78
CA ILE A 142 -1.27 8.16 -12.44
C ILE A 142 -2.56 7.78 -11.79
#